data_7eb4f8bd862e65c75b0d01280bb4aee4
#
_entry.id   7eb4f8bd862e65c75b0d01280bb4aee4
#
_cell.length_a   1.000
_cell.length_b   1.000
_cell.length_c   1.000
_cell.angle_alpha   90.00
_cell.angle_beta   90.00
_cell.angle_gamma   90.00
#
_symmetry.space_group_name_H-M   'P 1'
#
loop_
_entity.id
_entity.type
_entity.pdbx_description
1 polymer ?
#
loop_
_entity_poly.entity_id
_entity_poly.type
_entity_poly.pdbx_seq_one_letter_code
_entity_poly.pdbx_strand_id
1 'polypeptide(L)'
;IYPLTRGLSNKIVSKAMQQALDIKELVPELLPAELRRSNELAEINFAMRAIHFPKDMNDYEAARKRLVFDEFFFFMLNVRRMKENNSRQPNLSRIADDARTDEFIKKLPYELTNAQKRTWQDVSSDMNGERLMNRLVQGDVGSGKTIIAVLALMNTVYAGYQGAMMVPTEVLARQQYDDTCAMFEKYGININVSLLIGSMTASAKKKERQRIASGEAGIVIGTHALIQAGVEYANLGLVVTDEQHRFGVHQRESLTQKGSSVHTLVMSATPIPRTLAIIIYGDLDISVMNELPSSRLPIKNAVVGTDYRPNAYRFIENQVQAGHQAYVICPMVEAREDGDVMEDGRGDTFANTNMHATLENVVDYTTMLKKNLPSSINVEYLHGKMKPAVKDEIMERFPSR
;
A
#
# COMPACT_ATOMS: atom_id res chain seq x y z
N ILE A 1 -19.99 -15.94 25.52
CA ILE A 1 -18.73 -16.71 25.66
C ILE A 1 -17.60 -15.72 25.66
N TYR A 2 -16.68 -15.82 26.61
CA TYR A 2 -15.52 -14.94 26.71
C TYR A 2 -14.24 -15.66 26.29
N PRO A 3 -13.25 -14.96 25.72
CA PRO A 3 -11.93 -15.53 25.50
C PRO A 3 -11.32 -15.91 26.87
N LEU A 4 -10.80 -17.13 26.99
CA LEU A 4 -10.31 -17.70 28.25
C LEU A 4 -8.79 -17.92 28.14
N THR A 5 -8.10 -17.75 29.31
CA THR A 5 -6.70 -18.13 29.49
C THR A 5 -6.60 -19.27 30.49
N ARG A 6 -5.45 -19.93 30.61
CA ARG A 6 -5.22 -21.05 31.53
C ARG A 6 -5.56 -20.63 32.97
N GLY A 7 -6.45 -21.41 33.62
CA GLY A 7 -6.90 -21.18 34.99
C GLY A 7 -8.19 -20.35 35.13
N LEU A 8 -8.73 -19.78 34.04
CA LEU A 8 -10.02 -19.07 34.04
C LEU A 8 -11.10 -19.91 33.37
N SER A 9 -12.28 -19.96 33.99
CA SER A 9 -13.47 -20.58 33.41
C SER A 9 -14.49 -19.50 33.00
N ASN A 10 -15.33 -19.82 32.01
CA ASN A 10 -16.42 -18.93 31.59
C ASN A 10 -17.33 -18.53 32.76
N LYS A 11 -17.56 -19.44 33.71
CA LYS A 11 -18.37 -19.18 34.90
C LYS A 11 -17.78 -18.09 35.81
N ILE A 12 -16.45 -18.09 35.98
CA ILE A 12 -15.74 -17.08 36.77
C ILE A 12 -15.82 -15.71 36.08
N VAL A 13 -15.54 -15.67 34.78
CA VAL A 13 -15.58 -14.43 34.01
C VAL A 13 -17.00 -13.87 33.91
N SER A 14 -18.02 -14.72 33.68
CA SER A 14 -19.42 -14.29 33.65
C SER A 14 -19.88 -13.72 34.99
N LYS A 15 -19.49 -14.36 36.12
CA LYS A 15 -19.84 -13.86 37.47
C LYS A 15 -19.19 -12.50 37.75
N ALA A 16 -17.92 -12.33 37.39
CA ALA A 16 -17.23 -11.07 37.56
C ALA A 16 -17.85 -9.97 36.67
N MET A 17 -18.21 -10.30 35.44
CA MET A 17 -18.89 -9.38 34.53
C MET A 17 -20.26 -8.97 35.03
N GLN A 18 -21.04 -9.93 35.57
CA GLN A 18 -22.33 -9.63 36.15
C GLN A 18 -22.23 -8.65 37.33
N GLN A 19 -21.26 -8.86 38.24
CA GLN A 19 -20.99 -7.93 39.33
C GLN A 19 -20.54 -6.55 38.85
N ALA A 20 -19.69 -6.47 37.79
CA ALA A 20 -19.26 -5.21 37.21
C ALA A 20 -20.41 -4.42 36.55
N LEU A 21 -21.41 -5.13 36.00
CA LEU A 21 -22.57 -4.51 35.32
C LEU A 21 -23.70 -4.12 36.30
N ASP A 22 -23.60 -4.46 37.61
CA ASP A 22 -24.60 -4.15 38.61
C ASP A 22 -24.60 -2.68 39.05
N ILE A 23 -23.67 -1.89 38.54
CA ILE A 23 -23.59 -0.44 38.75
C ILE A 23 -24.71 0.25 37.98
N LYS A 24 -25.39 1.22 38.59
CA LYS A 24 -26.57 1.89 38.04
C LYS A 24 -26.25 2.58 36.70
N GLU A 25 -25.13 3.28 36.64
CA GLU A 25 -24.65 3.97 35.45
C GLU A 25 -23.18 3.60 35.20
N LEU A 26 -22.95 2.84 34.13
CA LEU A 26 -21.63 2.32 33.81
C LEU A 26 -20.81 3.37 33.06
N VAL A 27 -21.43 4.02 32.07
CA VAL A 27 -20.84 5.05 31.23
C VAL A 27 -21.85 6.15 30.95
N PRO A 28 -21.41 7.41 30.82
CA PRO A 28 -22.30 8.51 30.44
C PRO A 28 -22.78 8.33 28.99
N GLU A 29 -24.01 8.72 28.71
CA GLU A 29 -24.53 8.77 27.35
C GLU A 29 -23.92 9.95 26.58
N LEU A 30 -23.10 9.66 25.60
CA LEU A 30 -22.38 10.67 24.80
C LEU A 30 -23.12 11.06 23.53
N LEU A 31 -24.00 10.19 22.99
CA LEU A 31 -24.74 10.52 21.77
C LEU A 31 -25.94 11.41 22.08
N PRO A 32 -26.14 12.50 21.32
CA PRO A 32 -27.34 13.34 21.42
C PRO A 32 -28.61 12.50 21.22
N ALA A 33 -29.67 12.84 21.99
CA ALA A 33 -30.94 12.11 21.94
C ALA A 33 -31.58 12.10 20.54
N GLU A 34 -31.39 13.16 19.77
CA GLU A 34 -31.88 13.26 18.39
C GLU A 34 -31.16 12.25 17.48
N LEU A 35 -29.82 12.15 17.56
CA LEU A 35 -29.03 11.21 16.78
C LEU A 35 -29.39 9.75 17.14
N ARG A 36 -29.64 9.46 18.42
CA ARG A 36 -30.08 8.13 18.84
C ARG A 36 -31.45 7.77 18.27
N ARG A 37 -32.40 8.71 18.30
CA ARG A 37 -33.75 8.48 17.78
C ARG A 37 -33.75 8.31 16.26
N SER A 38 -33.04 9.15 15.53
CA SER A 38 -32.99 9.09 14.06
C SER A 38 -32.35 7.80 13.52
N ASN A 39 -31.48 7.17 14.31
CA ASN A 39 -30.80 5.92 13.93
C ASN A 39 -31.36 4.69 14.68
N GLU A 40 -32.42 4.86 15.48
CA GLU A 40 -33.03 3.78 16.28
C GLU A 40 -32.01 3.05 17.16
N LEU A 41 -31.21 3.81 17.91
CA LEU A 41 -30.16 3.28 18.78
C LEU A 41 -30.62 3.17 20.20
N ALA A 42 -30.31 2.04 20.82
CA ALA A 42 -30.54 1.80 22.25
C ALA A 42 -29.68 2.74 23.12
N GLU A 43 -30.08 2.93 24.37
CA GLU A 43 -29.27 3.66 25.35
C GLU A 43 -28.01 2.87 25.68
N ILE A 44 -26.90 3.58 25.96
CA ILE A 44 -25.57 2.95 26.10
C ILE A 44 -25.49 1.94 27.23
N ASN A 45 -26.06 2.26 28.38
CA ASN A 45 -26.02 1.33 29.56
C ASN A 45 -26.91 0.10 29.35
N PHE A 46 -28.03 0.24 28.64
CA PHE A 46 -28.79 -0.90 28.18
C PHE A 46 -27.93 -1.76 27.23
N ALA A 47 -27.29 -1.16 26.24
CA ALA A 47 -26.44 -1.88 25.26
C ALA A 47 -25.28 -2.62 25.96
N MET A 48 -24.62 -1.98 26.92
CA MET A 48 -23.53 -2.58 27.71
C MET A 48 -23.97 -3.81 28.51
N ARG A 49 -25.18 -3.79 29.05
CA ARG A 49 -25.74 -4.95 29.77
C ARG A 49 -26.22 -6.04 28.81
N ALA A 50 -26.97 -5.65 27.79
CA ALA A 50 -27.62 -6.60 26.88
C ALA A 50 -26.60 -7.32 25.95
N ILE A 51 -25.45 -6.72 25.62
CA ILE A 51 -24.43 -7.43 24.86
C ILE A 51 -23.82 -8.62 25.61
N HIS A 52 -23.78 -8.55 26.95
CA HIS A 52 -23.23 -9.59 27.80
C HIS A 52 -24.29 -10.57 28.27
N PHE A 53 -25.49 -10.09 28.63
CA PHE A 53 -26.60 -10.85 29.17
C PHE A 53 -27.93 -10.44 28.55
N PRO A 54 -28.11 -10.75 27.23
CA PRO A 54 -29.35 -10.45 26.53
C PRO A 54 -30.50 -11.32 27.07
N LYS A 55 -31.70 -10.77 27.16
CA LYS A 55 -32.90 -11.52 27.51
C LYS A 55 -33.38 -12.34 26.32
N ASP A 56 -33.26 -11.79 25.11
CA ASP A 56 -33.63 -12.42 23.88
C ASP A 56 -32.68 -11.93 22.72
N MET A 57 -32.94 -12.37 21.50
CA MET A 57 -32.12 -12.02 20.34
C MET A 57 -32.28 -10.57 19.95
N ASN A 58 -33.44 -9.96 20.19
CA ASN A 58 -33.68 -8.55 19.87
C ASN A 58 -32.85 -7.63 20.75
N ASP A 59 -32.73 -7.95 22.04
CA ASP A 59 -31.83 -7.24 22.97
C ASP A 59 -30.37 -7.28 22.50
N TYR A 60 -29.93 -8.47 22.09
CA TYR A 60 -28.58 -8.65 21.56
C TYR A 60 -28.34 -7.82 20.29
N GLU A 61 -29.27 -7.86 19.34
CA GLU A 61 -29.16 -7.10 18.08
C GLU A 61 -29.19 -5.59 18.33
N ALA A 62 -30.06 -5.10 19.20
CA ALA A 62 -30.13 -3.70 19.59
C ALA A 62 -28.85 -3.24 20.28
N ALA A 63 -28.30 -4.04 21.18
CA ALA A 63 -27.04 -3.77 21.85
C ALA A 63 -25.86 -3.75 20.85
N ARG A 64 -25.78 -4.75 19.99
CA ARG A 64 -24.76 -4.84 18.96
C ARG A 64 -24.83 -3.67 17.98
N LYS A 65 -26.03 -3.32 17.51
CA LYS A 65 -26.27 -2.16 16.61
C LYS A 65 -25.72 -0.89 17.26
N ARG A 66 -26.03 -0.67 18.55
CA ARG A 66 -25.55 0.50 19.28
C ARG A 66 -24.03 0.54 19.40
N LEU A 67 -23.40 -0.52 19.88
CA LEU A 67 -21.95 -0.55 20.12
C LEU A 67 -21.14 -0.43 18.83
N VAL A 68 -21.59 -1.11 17.76
CA VAL A 68 -20.99 -0.96 16.43
C VAL A 68 -21.11 0.47 15.90
N PHE A 69 -22.31 1.09 16.09
CA PHE A 69 -22.51 2.48 15.69
C PHE A 69 -21.55 3.42 16.44
N ASP A 70 -21.42 3.27 17.75
CA ASP A 70 -20.53 4.11 18.56
C ASP A 70 -19.08 3.99 18.11
N GLU A 71 -18.58 2.78 17.90
CA GLU A 71 -17.21 2.52 17.47
C GLU A 71 -16.92 3.21 16.13
N PHE A 72 -17.79 3.01 15.13
CA PHE A 72 -17.63 3.64 13.83
C PHE A 72 -17.85 5.17 13.84
N PHE A 73 -18.81 5.64 14.62
CA PHE A 73 -19.10 7.08 14.73
C PHE A 73 -17.92 7.85 15.33
N PHE A 74 -17.38 7.39 16.45
CA PHE A 74 -16.22 8.04 17.07
C PHE A 74 -14.96 7.88 16.23
N PHE A 75 -14.79 6.75 15.56
CA PHE A 75 -13.71 6.58 14.60
C PHE A 75 -13.81 7.61 13.46
N MET A 76 -14.97 7.71 12.81
CA MET A 76 -15.18 8.65 11.71
C MET A 76 -15.07 10.12 12.15
N LEU A 77 -15.51 10.43 13.37
CA LEU A 77 -15.34 11.77 13.96
C LEU A 77 -13.87 12.12 14.15
N ASN A 78 -13.07 11.19 14.64
CA ASN A 78 -11.63 11.37 14.78
C ASN A 78 -10.93 11.54 13.42
N VAL A 79 -11.27 10.71 12.44
CA VAL A 79 -10.76 10.83 11.07
C VAL A 79 -11.08 12.20 10.47
N ARG A 80 -12.33 12.65 10.62
CA ARG A 80 -12.75 13.99 10.16
C ARG A 80 -11.98 15.10 10.86
N ARG A 81 -11.78 15.00 12.16
CA ARG A 81 -10.99 15.96 12.94
C ARG A 81 -9.52 16.00 12.49
N MET A 82 -8.94 14.84 12.22
CA MET A 82 -7.57 14.76 11.66
C MET A 82 -7.50 15.43 10.29
N LYS A 83 -8.47 15.16 9.41
CA LYS A 83 -8.55 15.81 8.09
C LYS A 83 -8.70 17.33 8.20
N GLU A 84 -9.56 17.82 9.07
CA GLU A 84 -9.74 19.26 9.32
C GLU A 84 -8.46 19.92 9.88
N ASN A 85 -7.72 19.23 10.76
CA ASN A 85 -6.45 19.72 11.27
C ASN A 85 -5.37 19.78 10.18
N ASN A 86 -5.26 18.71 9.37
CA ASN A 86 -4.31 18.67 8.24
C ASN A 86 -4.67 19.71 7.17
N SER A 87 -5.96 19.92 6.90
CA SER A 87 -6.43 20.91 5.94
C SER A 87 -6.26 22.36 6.38
N ARG A 88 -5.88 22.62 7.64
CA ARG A 88 -5.56 23.95 8.16
C ARG A 88 -4.11 24.36 7.92
N GLN A 89 -3.25 23.45 7.51
CA GLN A 89 -1.85 23.78 7.21
C GLN A 89 -1.79 24.61 5.93
N PRO A 90 -1.27 25.85 5.99
CA PRO A 90 -1.15 26.70 4.81
C PRO A 90 -0.12 26.10 3.85
N ASN A 91 -0.40 26.19 2.56
CA ASN A 91 0.54 25.81 1.53
C ASN A 91 1.58 26.92 1.34
N LEU A 92 2.74 26.77 1.95
CA LEU A 92 3.87 27.69 1.79
C LEU A 92 4.75 27.32 0.57
N SER A 93 4.52 26.15 -0.03
CA SER A 93 5.26 25.63 -1.18
C SER A 93 4.33 25.47 -2.38
N ARG A 94 3.68 26.57 -2.81
CA ARG A 94 2.79 26.53 -3.97
C ARG A 94 3.55 26.11 -5.23
N ILE A 95 3.06 25.08 -5.87
CA ILE A 95 3.64 24.51 -7.10
C ILE A 95 2.59 24.67 -8.19
N ALA A 96 2.80 25.66 -9.04
CA ALA A 96 1.94 25.94 -10.19
C ALA A 96 2.24 25.01 -11.36
N ASP A 97 1.30 24.92 -12.29
CA ASP A 97 1.53 24.23 -13.55
C ASP A 97 2.64 24.94 -14.36
N ASP A 98 3.48 24.15 -15.01
CA ASP A 98 4.58 24.63 -15.82
C ASP A 98 4.39 24.21 -17.30
N ALA A 99 4.58 25.14 -18.20
CA ALA A 99 4.42 24.91 -19.63
C ALA A 99 5.32 23.77 -20.16
N ARG A 100 6.48 23.55 -19.54
CA ARG A 100 7.38 22.43 -19.88
C ARG A 100 6.76 21.07 -19.58
N THR A 101 5.96 20.96 -18.54
CA THR A 101 5.20 19.74 -18.21
C THR A 101 4.08 19.52 -19.24
N ASP A 102 3.38 20.57 -19.67
CA ASP A 102 2.38 20.48 -20.74
C ASP A 102 2.99 20.08 -22.08
N GLU A 103 4.17 20.61 -22.41
CA GLU A 103 4.92 20.19 -23.60
C GLU A 103 5.34 18.74 -23.53
N PHE A 104 5.77 18.26 -22.37
CA PHE A 104 6.11 16.86 -22.17
C PHE A 104 4.89 15.95 -22.38
N ILE A 105 3.72 16.30 -21.81
CA ILE A 105 2.46 15.56 -22.01
C ILE A 105 2.15 15.44 -23.53
N LYS A 106 2.32 16.52 -24.30
CA LYS A 106 2.08 16.53 -25.75
C LYS A 106 3.08 15.67 -26.56
N LYS A 107 4.29 15.46 -26.04
CA LYS A 107 5.33 14.64 -26.66
C LYS A 107 5.23 13.16 -26.33
N LEU A 108 4.36 12.75 -25.39
CA LEU A 108 4.16 11.35 -25.05
C LEU A 108 3.68 10.55 -26.29
N PRO A 109 4.11 9.29 -26.46
CA PRO A 109 3.72 8.46 -27.62
C PRO A 109 2.27 7.93 -27.53
N TYR A 110 1.53 8.36 -26.52
CA TYR A 110 0.13 8.02 -26.26
C TYR A 110 -0.58 9.20 -25.62
N GLU A 111 -1.88 9.27 -25.80
CA GLU A 111 -2.71 10.21 -25.07
C GLU A 111 -3.02 9.70 -23.67
N LEU A 112 -3.03 10.61 -22.69
CA LEU A 112 -3.50 10.30 -21.35
C LEU A 112 -4.99 9.91 -21.41
N THR A 113 -5.38 8.86 -20.65
CA THR A 113 -6.78 8.50 -20.50
C THR A 113 -7.58 9.61 -19.79
N ASN A 114 -8.90 9.61 -19.91
CA ASN A 114 -9.70 10.62 -19.19
C ASN A 114 -9.53 10.52 -17.68
N ALA A 115 -9.36 9.31 -17.14
CA ALA A 115 -9.08 9.13 -15.71
C ALA A 115 -7.71 9.72 -15.32
N GLN A 116 -6.67 9.56 -16.15
CA GLN A 116 -5.37 10.19 -15.94
C GLN A 116 -5.45 11.71 -16.02
N LYS A 117 -6.14 12.26 -17.01
CA LYS A 117 -6.35 13.71 -17.17
C LYS A 117 -7.05 14.32 -15.96
N ARG A 118 -8.14 13.69 -15.48
CA ARG A 118 -8.85 14.12 -14.26
C ARG A 118 -7.95 14.06 -13.03
N THR A 119 -7.25 12.94 -12.84
CA THR A 119 -6.35 12.77 -11.69
C THR A 119 -5.20 13.78 -11.73
N TRP A 120 -4.66 14.07 -12.91
CA TRP A 120 -3.63 15.10 -13.06
C TRP A 120 -4.17 16.49 -12.69
N GLN A 121 -5.36 16.82 -13.16
CA GLN A 121 -6.02 18.08 -12.82
C GLN A 121 -6.27 18.21 -11.30
N ASP A 122 -6.72 17.16 -10.65
CA ASP A 122 -6.89 17.11 -9.19
C ASP A 122 -5.56 17.38 -8.47
N VAL A 123 -4.48 16.67 -8.85
CA VAL A 123 -3.14 16.79 -8.26
C VAL A 123 -2.58 18.20 -8.45
N SER A 124 -2.61 18.71 -9.67
CA SER A 124 -2.10 20.03 -10.03
C SER A 124 -2.86 21.14 -9.31
N SER A 125 -4.18 21.06 -9.27
CA SER A 125 -5.02 22.01 -8.55
C SER A 125 -4.70 22.04 -7.04
N ASP A 126 -4.49 20.87 -6.43
CA ASP A 126 -4.12 20.78 -5.02
C ASP A 126 -2.73 21.35 -4.74
N MET A 127 -1.74 21.06 -5.60
CA MET A 127 -0.37 21.55 -5.44
C MET A 127 -0.28 23.06 -5.54
N ASN A 128 -1.13 23.68 -6.35
CA ASN A 128 -1.23 25.13 -6.50
C ASN A 128 -2.22 25.78 -5.51
N GLY A 129 -2.99 24.98 -4.77
CA GLY A 129 -4.03 25.43 -3.87
C GLY A 129 -3.51 26.17 -2.63
N GLU A 130 -4.43 26.64 -1.80
CA GLU A 130 -4.10 27.33 -0.54
C GLU A 130 -3.67 26.40 0.59
N ARG A 131 -3.89 25.10 0.43
CA ARG A 131 -3.61 24.05 1.43
C ARG A 131 -2.64 23.04 0.87
N LEU A 132 -1.91 22.38 1.76
CA LEU A 132 -1.03 21.30 1.36
C LEU A 132 -1.82 20.13 0.75
N MET A 133 -1.39 19.66 -0.40
CA MET A 133 -1.92 18.44 -0.99
C MET A 133 -1.62 17.24 -0.10
N ASN A 134 -2.64 16.46 0.20
CA ASN A 134 -2.53 15.14 0.84
C ASN A 134 -3.48 14.19 0.12
N ARG A 135 -3.01 13.55 -0.97
CA ARG A 135 -3.87 12.86 -1.93
C ARG A 135 -3.44 11.41 -2.16
N LEU A 136 -4.44 10.52 -2.22
CA LEU A 136 -4.30 9.12 -2.64
C LEU A 136 -4.75 8.98 -4.11
N VAL A 137 -3.86 8.52 -4.96
CA VAL A 137 -4.16 8.08 -6.33
C VAL A 137 -4.27 6.57 -6.34
N GLN A 138 -5.49 6.10 -6.52
CA GLN A 138 -5.80 4.68 -6.56
C GLN A 138 -6.08 4.24 -8.01
N GLY A 139 -5.52 3.11 -8.42
CA GLY A 139 -5.79 2.53 -9.74
C GLY A 139 -5.12 1.18 -9.87
N ASP A 140 -5.62 0.35 -10.76
CA ASP A 140 -5.07 -0.99 -11.00
C ASP A 140 -3.61 -0.94 -11.47
N VAL A 141 -2.89 -2.07 -11.37
CA VAL A 141 -1.54 -2.21 -11.94
C VAL A 141 -1.61 -1.92 -13.44
N GLY A 142 -0.74 -1.04 -13.92
CA GLY A 142 -0.71 -0.62 -15.32
C GLY A 142 -1.77 0.44 -15.73
N SER A 143 -2.51 1.05 -14.79
CA SER A 143 -3.37 2.22 -15.06
C SER A 143 -2.57 3.49 -15.35
N GLY A 144 -1.25 3.46 -15.16
CA GLY A 144 -0.36 4.59 -15.43
C GLY A 144 -0.26 5.59 -14.27
N LYS A 145 -0.34 5.16 -13.02
CA LYS A 145 -0.15 6.02 -11.84
C LYS A 145 1.21 6.72 -11.84
N THR A 146 2.25 6.01 -12.31
CA THR A 146 3.62 6.52 -12.35
C THR A 146 3.74 7.80 -13.19
N ILE A 147 3.00 7.94 -14.30
CA ILE A 147 3.09 9.17 -15.11
C ILE A 147 2.56 10.37 -14.31
N ILE A 148 1.51 10.22 -13.51
CA ILE A 148 1.00 11.28 -12.64
C ILE A 148 2.06 11.71 -11.61
N ALA A 149 2.75 10.74 -11.01
CA ALA A 149 3.86 11.01 -10.08
C ALA A 149 5.00 11.78 -10.78
N VAL A 150 5.39 11.35 -11.98
CA VAL A 150 6.45 12.03 -12.77
C VAL A 150 6.05 13.47 -13.10
N LEU A 151 4.82 13.71 -13.55
CA LEU A 151 4.33 15.07 -13.83
C LEU A 151 4.37 15.95 -12.57
N ALA A 152 3.92 15.43 -11.42
CA ALA A 152 3.95 16.15 -10.16
C ALA A 152 5.39 16.48 -9.69
N LEU A 153 6.31 15.50 -9.84
CA LEU A 153 7.73 15.69 -9.54
C LEU A 153 8.38 16.72 -10.47
N MET A 154 8.05 16.73 -11.78
CA MET A 154 8.52 17.73 -12.71
C MET A 154 8.07 19.14 -12.32
N ASN A 155 6.78 19.36 -12.07
CA ASN A 155 6.28 20.67 -11.64
C ASN A 155 6.94 21.11 -10.32
N THR A 156 7.19 20.19 -9.40
CA THR A 156 7.89 20.46 -8.14
C THR A 156 9.29 21.02 -8.40
N VAL A 157 10.06 20.38 -9.30
CA VAL A 157 11.42 20.82 -9.62
C VAL A 157 11.39 22.16 -10.37
N TYR A 158 10.45 22.33 -11.29
CA TYR A 158 10.31 23.59 -12.02
C TYR A 158 9.90 24.78 -11.15
N ALA A 159 9.21 24.50 -10.03
CA ALA A 159 8.89 25.50 -9.02
C ALA A 159 10.06 25.80 -8.05
N GLY A 160 11.23 25.14 -8.21
CA GLY A 160 12.42 25.34 -7.40
C GLY A 160 12.47 24.49 -6.13
N TYR A 161 11.64 23.46 -6.03
CA TYR A 161 11.63 22.52 -4.91
C TYR A 161 12.24 21.17 -5.32
N GLN A 162 12.52 20.33 -4.32
CA GLN A 162 12.91 18.95 -4.53
C GLN A 162 11.70 18.02 -4.35
N GLY A 163 11.65 16.95 -5.15
CA GLY A 163 10.68 15.89 -5.01
C GLY A 163 11.32 14.57 -4.57
N ALA A 164 10.69 13.85 -3.65
CA ALA A 164 11.14 12.53 -3.20
C ALA A 164 10.11 11.46 -3.59
N MET A 165 10.55 10.36 -4.20
CA MET A 165 9.71 9.20 -4.52
C MET A 165 10.19 7.98 -3.74
N MET A 166 9.38 7.51 -2.81
CA MET A 166 9.65 6.34 -1.99
C MET A 166 8.91 5.12 -2.52
N VAL A 167 9.65 4.04 -2.76
CA VAL A 167 9.12 2.76 -3.25
C VAL A 167 9.49 1.61 -2.32
N PRO A 168 8.73 0.50 -2.31
CA PRO A 168 8.86 -0.53 -1.26
C PRO A 168 10.13 -1.37 -1.34
N THR A 169 10.73 -1.54 -2.52
CA THR A 169 11.89 -2.42 -2.70
C THR A 169 13.00 -1.73 -3.48
N GLU A 170 14.24 -2.18 -3.29
CA GLU A 170 15.41 -1.65 -4.00
C GLU A 170 15.36 -1.94 -5.49
N VAL A 171 14.82 -3.08 -5.89
CA VAL A 171 14.61 -3.43 -7.31
C VAL A 171 13.68 -2.41 -7.98
N LEU A 172 12.55 -2.11 -7.34
CA LEU A 172 11.62 -1.08 -7.85
C LEU A 172 12.25 0.31 -7.85
N ALA A 173 13.08 0.63 -6.85
CA ALA A 173 13.76 1.93 -6.80
C ALA A 173 14.73 2.09 -7.98
N ARG A 174 15.51 1.06 -8.30
CA ARG A 174 16.40 1.06 -9.48
C ARG A 174 15.60 1.16 -10.76
N GLN A 175 14.58 0.33 -10.93
CA GLN A 175 13.72 0.37 -12.12
C GLN A 175 13.10 1.75 -12.32
N GLN A 176 12.47 2.34 -11.29
CA GLN A 176 11.87 3.67 -11.39
C GLN A 176 12.90 4.76 -11.67
N TYR A 177 14.12 4.63 -11.11
CA TYR A 177 15.22 5.52 -11.40
C TYR A 177 15.65 5.44 -12.86
N ASP A 178 15.91 4.23 -13.36
CA ASP A 178 16.38 4.00 -14.75
C ASP A 178 15.31 4.42 -15.75
N ASP A 179 14.03 4.07 -15.53
CA ASP A 179 12.90 4.46 -16.38
C ASP A 179 12.73 5.98 -16.41
N THR A 180 12.89 6.66 -15.27
CA THR A 180 12.77 8.12 -15.18
C THR A 180 13.93 8.81 -15.90
N CYS A 181 15.17 8.34 -15.69
CA CYS A 181 16.35 8.87 -16.38
C CYS A 181 16.24 8.69 -17.89
N ALA A 182 15.90 7.48 -18.37
CA ALA A 182 15.72 7.19 -19.80
C ALA A 182 14.60 8.06 -20.42
N MET A 183 13.51 8.25 -19.67
CA MET A 183 12.41 9.13 -20.10
C MET A 183 12.89 10.58 -20.23
N PHE A 184 13.61 11.11 -19.25
CA PHE A 184 14.10 12.49 -19.28
C PHE A 184 15.14 12.71 -20.39
N GLU A 185 16.03 11.77 -20.60
CA GLU A 185 16.97 11.79 -21.72
C GLU A 185 16.24 11.81 -23.08
N LYS A 186 15.29 10.89 -23.27
CA LYS A 186 14.51 10.77 -24.50
C LYS A 186 13.77 12.06 -24.88
N TYR A 187 13.24 12.76 -23.88
CA TYR A 187 12.43 13.97 -24.11
C TYR A 187 13.20 15.28 -23.88
N GLY A 188 14.50 15.22 -23.60
CA GLY A 188 15.35 16.39 -23.40
C GLY A 188 15.01 17.18 -22.14
N ILE A 189 14.59 16.48 -21.06
CA ILE A 189 14.24 17.08 -19.77
C ILE A 189 15.49 17.19 -18.91
N ASN A 190 15.90 18.41 -18.58
CA ASN A 190 17.09 18.67 -17.78
C ASN A 190 16.75 18.72 -16.28
N ILE A 191 16.45 17.56 -15.69
CA ILE A 191 16.22 17.38 -14.25
C ILE A 191 17.16 16.29 -13.73
N ASN A 192 17.96 16.62 -12.72
CA ASN A 192 18.85 15.66 -12.09
C ASN A 192 18.09 14.72 -11.17
N VAL A 193 18.18 13.42 -11.43
CA VAL A 193 17.61 12.37 -10.59
C VAL A 193 18.71 11.73 -9.75
N SER A 194 18.42 11.38 -8.49
CA SER A 194 19.31 10.71 -7.56
C SER A 194 18.65 9.42 -7.06
N LEU A 195 19.43 8.35 -6.92
CA LEU A 195 19.00 7.08 -6.34
C LEU A 195 19.61 6.91 -4.95
N LEU A 196 18.79 6.61 -3.93
CA LEU A 196 19.28 6.33 -2.60
C LEU A 196 18.62 5.07 -2.01
N ILE A 197 19.39 3.99 -1.92
CA ILE A 197 18.93 2.67 -1.46
C ILE A 197 19.90 2.06 -0.43
N GLY A 198 19.42 1.05 0.31
CA GLY A 198 20.16 0.44 1.40
C GLY A 198 21.42 -0.32 0.98
N SER A 199 21.42 -0.98 -0.18
CA SER A 199 22.55 -1.78 -0.68
C SER A 199 23.74 -0.98 -1.23
N MET A 200 23.61 0.34 -1.44
CA MET A 200 24.71 1.19 -1.92
C MET A 200 25.87 1.22 -0.93
N THR A 201 27.10 1.37 -1.46
CA THR A 201 28.31 1.55 -0.63
C THR A 201 28.23 2.83 0.20
N ALA A 202 28.94 2.88 1.32
CA ALA A 202 28.97 4.05 2.20
C ALA A 202 29.44 5.32 1.46
N SER A 203 30.42 5.18 0.56
CA SER A 203 30.92 6.29 -0.25
C SER A 203 29.88 6.80 -1.22
N ALA A 204 29.19 5.90 -1.95
CA ALA A 204 28.11 6.26 -2.86
C ALA A 204 26.95 6.94 -2.13
N LYS A 205 26.51 6.39 -1.00
CA LYS A 205 25.48 7.04 -0.15
C LYS A 205 25.90 8.44 0.30
N LYS A 206 27.15 8.62 0.69
CA LYS A 206 27.67 9.94 1.11
C LYS A 206 27.60 10.93 -0.06
N LYS A 207 28.02 10.53 -1.25
CA LYS A 207 27.95 11.36 -2.47
C LYS A 207 26.50 11.77 -2.79
N GLU A 208 25.58 10.81 -2.81
CA GLU A 208 24.19 11.11 -3.12
C GLU A 208 23.52 11.99 -2.04
N ARG A 209 23.82 11.76 -0.75
CA ARG A 209 23.36 12.66 0.33
C ARG A 209 23.87 14.09 0.16
N GLN A 210 25.09 14.28 -0.31
CA GLN A 210 25.63 15.62 -0.60
C GLN A 210 24.89 16.28 -1.77
N ARG A 211 24.61 15.55 -2.85
CA ARG A 211 23.82 16.04 -3.99
C ARG A 211 22.38 16.41 -3.59
N ILE A 212 21.78 15.64 -2.67
CA ILE A 212 20.45 15.94 -2.14
C ILE A 212 20.51 17.21 -1.26
N ALA A 213 21.46 17.29 -0.35
CA ALA A 213 21.59 18.42 0.57
C ALA A 213 21.98 19.73 -0.13
N SER A 214 22.71 19.66 -1.24
CA SER A 214 23.05 20.84 -2.05
C SER A 214 21.90 21.32 -2.95
N GLY A 215 20.84 20.52 -3.13
CA GLY A 215 19.76 20.82 -4.10
C GLY A 215 20.11 20.46 -5.55
N GLU A 216 21.30 19.88 -5.82
CA GLU A 216 21.70 19.43 -7.16
C GLU A 216 20.72 18.34 -7.69
N ALA A 217 20.30 17.42 -6.81
CA ALA A 217 19.29 16.43 -7.13
C ALA A 217 17.90 17.04 -7.00
N GLY A 218 17.21 17.26 -8.12
CA GLY A 218 15.83 17.75 -8.14
C GLY A 218 14.82 16.67 -7.76
N ILE A 219 15.04 15.44 -8.21
CA ILE A 219 14.21 14.28 -7.89
C ILE A 219 15.08 13.22 -7.19
N VAL A 220 14.57 12.67 -6.10
CA VAL A 220 15.25 11.62 -5.32
C VAL A 220 14.35 10.39 -5.26
N ILE A 221 14.82 9.28 -5.83
CA ILE A 221 14.10 8.00 -5.82
C ILE A 221 14.81 7.06 -4.86
N GLY A 222 14.07 6.33 -4.03
CA GLY A 222 14.69 5.39 -3.10
C GLY A 222 13.69 4.61 -2.26
N THR A 223 14.23 3.88 -1.29
CA THR A 223 13.46 3.11 -0.32
C THR A 223 13.39 3.84 1.03
N HIS A 224 13.15 3.13 2.12
CA HIS A 224 13.25 3.66 3.48
C HIS A 224 14.57 4.38 3.80
N ALA A 225 15.59 4.24 2.94
CA ALA A 225 16.84 5.00 3.09
C ALA A 225 16.62 6.53 3.03
N LEU A 226 15.56 6.99 2.35
CA LEU A 226 15.19 8.41 2.25
C LEU A 226 14.78 9.03 3.60
N ILE A 227 14.28 8.22 4.53
CA ILE A 227 13.78 8.67 5.85
C ILE A 227 14.92 8.76 6.89
N GLN A 228 16.07 8.14 6.64
CA GLN A 228 17.17 8.08 7.62
C GLN A 228 17.62 9.48 8.05
N ALA A 229 18.01 9.62 9.31
CA ALA A 229 18.39 10.90 9.92
C ALA A 229 19.51 11.64 9.16
N GLY A 230 20.42 10.92 8.51
CA GLY A 230 21.52 11.52 7.74
C GLY A 230 21.16 11.97 6.31
N VAL A 231 19.88 12.02 5.93
CA VAL A 231 19.42 12.56 4.65
C VAL A 231 18.74 13.90 4.91
N GLU A 232 19.33 14.96 4.44
CA GLU A 232 18.82 16.32 4.51
C GLU A 232 18.47 16.80 3.10
N TYR A 233 17.34 17.47 2.95
CA TYR A 233 16.91 18.07 1.68
C TYR A 233 17.12 19.59 1.74
N ALA A 234 17.58 20.17 0.66
CA ALA A 234 17.72 21.63 0.57
C ALA A 234 16.36 22.33 0.60
N ASN A 235 15.40 21.80 -0.14
CA ASN A 235 14.05 22.40 -0.23
C ASN A 235 13.01 21.36 -0.69
N LEU A 236 12.64 20.41 0.19
CA LEU A 236 11.67 19.35 -0.13
C LEU A 236 10.25 19.94 -0.24
N GLY A 237 9.61 19.81 -1.41
CA GLY A 237 8.25 20.29 -1.66
C GLY A 237 7.22 19.20 -1.91
N LEU A 238 7.65 18.01 -2.40
CA LEU A 238 6.74 16.90 -2.69
C LEU A 238 7.32 15.56 -2.25
N VAL A 239 6.48 14.76 -1.62
CA VAL A 239 6.74 13.34 -1.31
C VAL A 239 5.73 12.49 -2.05
N VAL A 240 6.23 11.57 -2.87
CA VAL A 240 5.44 10.51 -3.51
C VAL A 240 5.76 9.19 -2.84
N THR A 241 4.73 8.43 -2.45
CA THR A 241 4.89 7.07 -1.89
C THR A 241 4.11 6.08 -2.75
N ASP A 242 4.80 5.04 -3.23
CA ASP A 242 4.18 3.97 -4.00
C ASP A 242 3.90 2.76 -3.09
N GLU A 243 2.73 2.09 -3.30
CA GLU A 243 2.33 0.89 -2.55
C GLU A 243 2.33 1.08 -1.01
N GLN A 244 1.65 2.11 -0.52
CA GLN A 244 1.66 2.54 0.88
C GLN A 244 1.31 1.44 1.90
N HIS A 245 0.53 0.42 1.54
CA HIS A 245 0.18 -0.68 2.47
C HIS A 245 1.40 -1.46 2.98
N ARG A 246 2.56 -1.32 2.32
CA ARG A 246 3.86 -1.87 2.76
C ARG A 246 4.66 -0.91 3.64
N PHE A 247 4.23 0.37 3.74
CA PHE A 247 4.86 1.39 4.58
C PHE A 247 3.92 1.77 5.71
N GLY A 248 4.43 1.84 6.94
CA GLY A 248 3.66 2.38 8.07
C GLY A 248 3.36 3.88 7.92
N VAL A 249 2.27 4.37 8.52
CA VAL A 249 1.91 5.81 8.57
C VAL A 249 3.09 6.65 9.08
N HIS A 250 3.82 6.17 10.07
CA HIS A 250 5.00 6.84 10.65
C HIS A 250 6.13 7.08 9.65
N GLN A 251 6.30 6.24 8.63
CA GLN A 251 7.37 6.42 7.65
C GLN A 251 7.06 7.58 6.71
N ARG A 252 5.81 7.75 6.31
CA ARG A 252 5.36 8.91 5.53
C ARG A 252 5.54 10.21 6.31
N GLU A 253 5.06 10.24 7.56
CA GLU A 253 5.22 11.39 8.44
C GLU A 253 6.69 11.77 8.63
N SER A 254 7.57 10.78 8.84
CA SER A 254 9.00 11.01 8.99
C SER A 254 9.64 11.61 7.74
N LEU A 255 9.13 11.32 6.54
CA LEU A 255 9.63 11.91 5.31
C LEU A 255 9.09 13.34 5.10
N THR A 256 7.81 13.58 5.38
CA THR A 256 7.21 14.91 5.29
C THR A 256 7.80 15.89 6.30
N GLN A 257 8.21 15.42 7.49
CA GLN A 257 8.87 16.24 8.51
C GLN A 257 10.27 16.73 8.11
N LYS A 258 10.85 16.24 7.00
CA LYS A 258 12.12 16.72 6.45
C LYS A 258 12.00 18.03 5.66
N GLY A 259 10.81 18.53 5.45
CA GLY A 259 10.52 19.84 4.86
C GLY A 259 9.51 20.63 5.70
N SER A 260 9.44 21.92 5.50
CA SER A 260 8.55 22.81 6.27
C SER A 260 7.10 22.83 5.76
N SER A 261 6.88 22.53 4.48
CA SER A 261 5.58 22.57 3.82
C SER A 261 5.62 21.60 2.64
N VAL A 262 5.28 20.33 2.87
CA VAL A 262 5.53 19.24 1.91
C VAL A 262 4.20 18.65 1.45
N HIS A 263 3.96 18.70 0.14
CA HIS A 263 2.86 17.99 -0.49
C HIS A 263 3.06 16.47 -0.41
N THR A 264 1.98 15.74 -0.26
CA THR A 264 2.00 14.28 -0.18
C THR A 264 1.11 13.67 -1.25
N LEU A 265 1.71 12.83 -2.09
CA LEU A 265 1.03 12.01 -3.08
C LEU A 265 1.25 10.54 -2.78
N VAL A 266 0.18 9.83 -2.50
CA VAL A 266 0.20 8.40 -2.21
C VAL A 266 -0.35 7.64 -3.41
N MET A 267 0.31 6.57 -3.82
CA MET A 267 -0.19 5.70 -4.88
C MET A 267 -0.51 4.30 -4.34
N SER A 268 -1.59 3.69 -4.82
CA SER A 268 -1.94 2.31 -4.50
C SER A 268 -2.47 1.58 -5.72
N ALA A 269 -1.98 0.35 -5.94
CA ALA A 269 -2.50 -0.54 -6.98
C ALA A 269 -3.66 -1.41 -6.48
N THR A 270 -3.87 -1.49 -5.17
CA THR A 270 -4.99 -2.29 -4.64
C THR A 270 -6.30 -1.51 -4.78
N PRO A 271 -7.33 -2.09 -5.41
CA PRO A 271 -8.66 -1.49 -5.46
C PRO A 271 -9.30 -1.60 -4.07
N ILE A 272 -9.09 -0.58 -3.25
CA ILE A 272 -9.71 -0.48 -1.92
C ILE A 272 -11.09 0.15 -2.11
N PRO A 273 -12.19 -0.47 -1.66
CA PRO A 273 -13.50 0.16 -1.71
C PRO A 273 -13.46 1.56 -1.10
N ARG A 274 -14.12 2.54 -1.73
CA ARG A 274 -14.04 3.94 -1.32
C ARG A 274 -14.35 4.14 0.16
N THR A 275 -15.29 3.41 0.70
CA THR A 275 -15.64 3.43 2.13
C THR A 275 -14.50 2.94 3.02
N LEU A 276 -13.82 1.86 2.62
CA LEU A 276 -12.66 1.34 3.34
C LEU A 276 -11.44 2.26 3.17
N ALA A 277 -11.25 2.86 2.01
CA ALA A 277 -10.20 3.85 1.78
C ALA A 277 -10.36 5.07 2.69
N ILE A 278 -11.58 5.54 2.91
CA ILE A 278 -11.88 6.62 3.87
C ILE A 278 -11.56 6.17 5.31
N ILE A 279 -11.77 4.91 5.64
CA ILE A 279 -11.46 4.38 6.97
C ILE A 279 -9.94 4.28 7.20
N ILE A 280 -9.20 3.80 6.20
CA ILE A 280 -7.75 3.57 6.32
C ILE A 280 -6.95 4.86 6.10
N TYR A 281 -7.42 5.71 5.19
CA TYR A 281 -6.72 6.90 4.69
C TYR A 281 -7.58 8.17 4.81
N GLY A 282 -8.37 8.27 5.85
CA GLY A 282 -9.39 9.31 5.99
C GLY A 282 -8.89 10.74 6.01
N ASP A 283 -7.59 10.94 6.14
CA ASP A 283 -6.89 12.21 6.01
C ASP A 283 -6.53 12.57 4.56
N LEU A 284 -6.66 11.62 3.60
CA LEU A 284 -6.31 11.82 2.20
C LEU A 284 -7.54 12.16 1.34
N ASP A 285 -7.34 13.04 0.36
CA ASP A 285 -8.25 13.18 -0.77
C ASP A 285 -8.01 12.06 -1.78
N ILE A 286 -9.06 11.56 -2.42
CA ILE A 286 -8.96 10.33 -3.23
C ILE A 286 -9.28 10.61 -4.69
N SER A 287 -8.35 10.28 -5.58
CA SER A 287 -8.56 10.21 -7.02
C SER A 287 -8.48 8.76 -7.49
N VAL A 288 -9.48 8.30 -8.24
CA VAL A 288 -9.58 6.91 -8.73
C VAL A 288 -9.36 6.85 -10.22
N MET A 289 -8.34 6.08 -10.62
CA MET A 289 -8.02 5.78 -12.02
C MET A 289 -8.66 4.45 -12.41
N ASN A 290 -9.89 4.51 -12.90
CA ASN A 290 -10.72 3.36 -13.27
C ASN A 290 -10.67 3.01 -14.76
N GLU A 291 -9.77 3.62 -15.52
CA GLU A 291 -9.54 3.36 -16.93
C GLU A 291 -8.15 2.74 -17.12
N LEU A 292 -8.06 1.79 -18.03
CA LEU A 292 -6.78 1.21 -18.46
C LEU A 292 -6.37 1.83 -19.81
N PRO A 293 -5.06 2.06 -20.03
CA PRO A 293 -4.57 2.50 -21.34
C PRO A 293 -5.05 1.55 -22.45
N SER A 294 -5.39 2.11 -23.60
CA SER A 294 -5.93 1.37 -24.76
C SER A 294 -4.99 0.30 -25.31
N SER A 295 -3.69 0.43 -25.06
CA SER A 295 -2.67 -0.54 -25.48
C SER A 295 -2.63 -1.81 -24.62
N ARG A 296 -3.38 -1.88 -23.51
CA ARG A 296 -3.34 -3.04 -22.61
C ARG A 296 -4.27 -4.14 -23.12
N LEU A 297 -3.69 -5.31 -23.36
CA LEU A 297 -4.46 -6.50 -23.72
C LEU A 297 -5.23 -7.04 -22.50
N PRO A 298 -6.45 -7.57 -22.70
CA PRO A 298 -7.21 -8.17 -21.61
C PRO A 298 -6.51 -9.40 -21.06
N ILE A 299 -6.42 -9.49 -19.73
CA ILE A 299 -5.84 -10.64 -19.04
C ILE A 299 -6.85 -11.77 -19.01
N LYS A 300 -6.45 -12.97 -19.46
CA LYS A 300 -7.26 -14.18 -19.34
C LYS A 300 -6.95 -14.85 -18.00
N ASN A 301 -7.99 -15.03 -17.19
CA ASN A 301 -7.90 -15.68 -15.89
C ASN A 301 -8.60 -17.04 -15.93
N ALA A 302 -8.02 -18.06 -15.28
CA ALA A 302 -8.65 -19.35 -15.09
C ALA A 302 -8.30 -19.87 -13.68
N VAL A 303 -9.29 -20.43 -12.97
CA VAL A 303 -9.11 -21.14 -11.73
C VAL A 303 -9.25 -22.63 -12.02
N VAL A 304 -8.21 -23.40 -11.74
CA VAL A 304 -8.15 -24.81 -12.09
C VAL A 304 -7.65 -25.65 -10.90
N GLY A 305 -8.04 -26.92 -10.84
CA GLY A 305 -7.56 -27.85 -9.86
C GLY A 305 -6.16 -28.41 -10.18
N THR A 306 -5.61 -29.21 -9.26
CA THR A 306 -4.28 -29.82 -9.40
C THR A 306 -4.21 -30.85 -10.53
N ASP A 307 -5.30 -31.44 -10.92
CA ASP A 307 -5.48 -32.34 -12.06
C ASP A 307 -5.21 -31.66 -13.41
N TYR A 308 -5.35 -30.33 -13.46
CA TYR A 308 -5.08 -29.54 -14.67
C TYR A 308 -3.57 -29.24 -14.89
N ARG A 309 -2.69 -29.56 -13.96
CA ARG A 309 -1.25 -29.24 -14.01
C ARG A 309 -0.53 -29.66 -15.30
N PRO A 310 -0.76 -30.85 -15.87
CA PRO A 310 -0.12 -31.20 -17.13
C PRO A 310 -0.44 -30.24 -18.28
N ASN A 311 -1.67 -29.73 -18.31
CA ASN A 311 -2.08 -28.72 -19.29
C ASN A 311 -1.46 -27.36 -19.00
N ALA A 312 -1.31 -26.99 -17.72
CA ALA A 312 -0.63 -25.76 -17.31
C ALA A 312 0.85 -25.79 -17.69
N TYR A 313 1.54 -26.91 -17.52
CA TYR A 313 2.95 -27.05 -17.93
C TYR A 313 3.11 -26.93 -19.45
N ARG A 314 2.23 -27.56 -20.22
CA ARG A 314 2.21 -27.42 -21.68
C ARG A 314 1.91 -25.97 -22.11
N PHE A 315 1.04 -25.27 -21.39
CA PHE A 315 0.77 -23.87 -21.63
C PHE A 315 2.02 -23.00 -21.36
N ILE A 316 2.73 -23.22 -20.24
CA ILE A 316 4.00 -22.54 -19.91
C ILE A 316 5.04 -22.81 -21.01
N GLU A 317 5.20 -24.05 -21.43
CA GLU A 317 6.11 -24.43 -22.50
C GLU A 317 5.83 -23.66 -23.79
N ASN A 318 4.59 -23.64 -24.24
CA ASN A 318 4.17 -22.92 -25.43
C ASN A 318 4.42 -21.40 -25.32
N GLN A 319 4.17 -20.80 -24.15
CA GLN A 319 4.43 -19.39 -23.92
C GLN A 319 5.92 -19.06 -23.94
N VAL A 320 6.74 -19.92 -23.33
CA VAL A 320 8.20 -19.71 -23.32
C VAL A 320 8.80 -19.90 -24.72
N GLN A 321 8.31 -20.88 -25.50
CA GLN A 321 8.71 -21.04 -26.91
C GLN A 321 8.29 -19.86 -27.79
N ALA A 322 7.18 -19.20 -27.46
CA ALA A 322 6.76 -17.95 -28.11
C ALA A 322 7.56 -16.70 -27.68
N GLY A 323 8.56 -16.86 -26.80
CA GLY A 323 9.41 -15.76 -26.32
C GLY A 323 8.88 -15.05 -25.08
N HIS A 324 7.82 -15.56 -24.45
CA HIS A 324 7.29 -14.99 -23.20
C HIS A 324 7.97 -15.63 -21.98
N GLN A 325 7.83 -14.97 -20.85
CA GLN A 325 8.29 -15.48 -19.54
C GLN A 325 7.09 -15.89 -18.68
N ALA A 326 7.34 -16.79 -17.73
CA ALA A 326 6.32 -17.30 -16.82
C ALA A 326 6.77 -17.15 -15.36
N TYR A 327 5.88 -16.66 -14.49
CA TYR A 327 6.06 -16.66 -13.04
C TYR A 327 5.16 -17.72 -12.42
N VAL A 328 5.73 -18.53 -11.55
CA VAL A 328 5.00 -19.49 -10.72
C VAL A 328 5.16 -19.08 -9.26
N ILE A 329 4.06 -18.75 -8.60
CA ILE A 329 4.08 -18.25 -7.22
C ILE A 329 3.68 -19.36 -6.27
N CYS A 330 4.56 -19.66 -5.32
CA CYS A 330 4.33 -20.64 -4.26
C CYS A 330 4.10 -19.94 -2.92
N PRO A 331 3.18 -20.44 -2.07
CA PRO A 331 2.85 -19.79 -0.80
C PRO A 331 3.94 -19.91 0.27
N MET A 332 4.83 -20.91 0.17
CA MET A 332 5.88 -21.20 1.14
C MET A 332 7.27 -21.32 0.49
N VAL A 333 8.31 -21.07 1.29
CA VAL A 333 9.71 -21.19 0.86
C VAL A 333 10.18 -22.64 0.96
N GLU A 334 9.93 -23.29 2.11
CA GLU A 334 10.30 -24.66 2.46
C GLU A 334 9.09 -25.37 3.07
N ALA A 335 9.07 -26.71 2.97
CA ALA A 335 8.08 -27.50 3.69
C ALA A 335 8.26 -27.26 5.20
N ARG A 336 7.17 -27.16 5.95
CA ARG A 336 7.23 -27.13 7.41
C ARG A 336 7.56 -28.53 7.91
N GLU A 337 8.51 -28.65 8.80
CA GLU A 337 8.67 -29.87 9.59
C GLU A 337 7.44 -30.03 10.51
N ASP A 338 6.89 -31.24 10.56
CA ASP A 338 5.73 -31.56 11.39
C ASP A 338 6.03 -31.23 12.88
N GLY A 339 5.54 -30.14 13.37
CA GLY A 339 5.75 -29.72 14.78
C GLY A 339 5.42 -28.26 15.09
N ASP A 340 5.46 -27.36 14.15
CA ASP A 340 5.11 -25.94 14.37
C ASP A 340 3.58 -25.71 14.29
N VAL A 341 2.91 -25.94 15.39
CA VAL A 341 1.53 -25.49 15.60
C VAL A 341 1.58 -23.95 15.75
N MET A 342 1.09 -23.22 14.78
CA MET A 342 0.77 -21.81 15.04
C MET A 342 -0.37 -21.76 16.04
N GLU A 343 -0.06 -21.40 17.26
CA GLU A 343 -1.05 -20.79 18.15
C GLU A 343 -1.40 -19.42 17.54
N ASP A 344 -2.42 -19.40 16.70
CA ASP A 344 -3.14 -18.16 16.46
C ASP A 344 -3.83 -17.80 17.77
N GLY A 345 -3.54 -16.61 18.32
CA GLY A 345 -3.99 -16.19 19.65
C GLY A 345 -5.51 -16.08 19.83
N ARG A 346 -6.29 -16.81 19.03
CA ARG A 346 -7.76 -16.90 19.08
C ARG A 346 -8.31 -18.23 19.57
N GLY A 347 -7.47 -19.21 19.97
CA GLY A 347 -7.93 -20.43 20.66
C GLY A 347 -8.87 -21.34 19.85
N ASP A 348 -9.07 -21.10 18.57
CA ASP A 348 -9.81 -21.99 17.70
C ASP A 348 -8.85 -22.98 17.05
N THR A 349 -8.72 -24.15 17.69
CA THR A 349 -8.17 -25.34 17.07
C THR A 349 -9.13 -25.83 15.98
N PHE A 350 -9.12 -25.18 14.83
CA PHE A 350 -9.57 -25.83 13.62
C PHE A 350 -8.47 -26.81 13.21
N ALA A 351 -8.61 -28.03 13.70
CA ALA A 351 -7.90 -29.21 13.23
C ALA A 351 -8.31 -29.50 11.78
N ASN A 352 -7.88 -28.66 10.84
CA ASN A 352 -7.88 -28.97 9.41
C ASN A 352 -6.51 -29.54 9.04
N THR A 353 -6.19 -30.66 9.65
CA THR A 353 -4.98 -31.47 9.40
C THR A 353 -4.81 -31.89 7.95
N ASN A 354 -5.83 -31.76 7.10
CA ASN A 354 -5.77 -32.15 5.70
C ASN A 354 -5.49 -30.99 4.73
N MET A 355 -5.54 -29.71 5.17
CA MET A 355 -5.33 -28.56 4.28
C MET A 355 -3.87 -28.10 4.23
N HIS A 356 -3.07 -28.41 5.25
CA HIS A 356 -1.66 -28.01 5.31
C HIS A 356 -0.68 -28.97 4.63
N ALA A 357 -1.07 -30.22 4.43
CA ALA A 357 -0.25 -31.23 3.76
C ALA A 357 -0.09 -31.03 2.24
N THR A 358 -0.82 -30.06 1.65
CA THR A 358 -0.84 -29.78 0.20
C THR A 358 -0.26 -28.41 -0.18
N LEU A 359 0.23 -27.63 0.78
CA LEU A 359 0.84 -26.33 0.46
C LEU A 359 2.24 -26.54 -0.14
N GLU A 360 2.39 -26.17 -1.40
CA GLU A 360 3.63 -26.34 -2.13
C GLU A 360 4.64 -25.24 -1.77
N ASN A 361 5.87 -25.67 -1.54
CA ASN A 361 6.98 -24.76 -1.32
C ASN A 361 7.77 -24.51 -2.61
N VAL A 362 8.47 -23.39 -2.68
CA VAL A 362 9.16 -22.94 -3.90
C VAL A 362 10.31 -23.88 -4.29
N VAL A 363 11.02 -24.48 -3.34
CA VAL A 363 12.20 -25.31 -3.60
C VAL A 363 11.81 -26.63 -4.23
N ASP A 364 10.86 -27.36 -3.61
CA ASP A 364 10.39 -28.66 -4.11
C ASP A 364 9.63 -28.49 -5.42
N TYR A 365 8.81 -27.44 -5.53
CA TYR A 365 8.06 -27.16 -6.74
C TYR A 365 8.98 -26.82 -7.92
N THR A 366 10.07 -26.10 -7.70
CA THR A 366 11.08 -25.84 -8.73
C THR A 366 11.70 -27.13 -9.23
N THR A 367 12.01 -28.05 -8.32
CA THR A 367 12.55 -29.37 -8.68
C THR A 367 11.56 -30.18 -9.51
N MET A 368 10.27 -30.11 -9.17
CA MET A 368 9.21 -30.77 -9.92
C MET A 368 9.00 -30.10 -11.30
N LEU A 369 9.04 -28.78 -11.40
CA LEU A 369 8.95 -28.07 -12.68
C LEU A 369 10.12 -28.44 -13.62
N LYS A 370 11.36 -28.53 -13.13
CA LYS A 370 12.53 -28.94 -13.90
C LYS A 370 12.41 -30.36 -14.46
N LYS A 371 11.63 -31.23 -13.80
CA LYS A 371 11.34 -32.61 -14.30
C LYS A 371 10.24 -32.65 -15.34
N ASN A 372 9.27 -31.73 -15.27
CA ASN A 372 8.08 -31.75 -16.13
C ASN A 372 8.18 -30.82 -17.35
N LEU A 373 9.13 -29.89 -17.35
CA LEU A 373 9.38 -28.98 -18.48
C LEU A 373 10.62 -29.45 -19.27
N PRO A 374 10.70 -29.18 -20.58
CA PRO A 374 11.87 -29.47 -21.39
C PRO A 374 13.14 -28.82 -20.83
N SER A 375 14.28 -29.47 -20.95
CA SER A 375 15.58 -28.97 -20.48
C SER A 375 16.03 -27.67 -21.19
N SER A 376 15.40 -27.31 -22.30
CA SER A 376 15.61 -26.02 -22.98
C SER A 376 15.05 -24.85 -22.24
N ILE A 377 14.14 -25.07 -21.26
CA ILE A 377 13.52 -24.02 -20.45
C ILE A 377 14.32 -23.88 -19.15
N ASN A 378 14.93 -22.70 -18.97
CA ASN A 378 15.61 -22.39 -17.73
C ASN A 378 14.61 -22.03 -16.64
N VAL A 379 14.65 -22.76 -15.52
CA VAL A 379 13.77 -22.56 -14.36
C VAL A 379 14.63 -22.18 -13.17
N GLU A 380 14.44 -20.97 -12.65
CA GLU A 380 15.10 -20.44 -11.46
C GLU A 380 14.07 -20.17 -10.36
N TYR A 381 14.50 -20.03 -9.13
CA TYR A 381 13.61 -19.66 -8.03
C TYR A 381 14.15 -18.49 -7.23
N LEU A 382 13.21 -17.74 -6.65
CA LEU A 382 13.49 -16.59 -5.79
C LEU A 382 12.69 -16.70 -4.49
N HIS A 383 13.32 -16.42 -3.36
CA HIS A 383 12.64 -16.34 -2.07
C HIS A 383 13.30 -15.36 -1.10
N GLY A 384 12.57 -14.98 -0.03
CA GLY A 384 12.99 -13.97 0.92
C GLY A 384 14.34 -14.21 1.61
N LYS A 385 14.68 -15.49 1.88
CA LYS A 385 15.91 -15.87 2.60
C LYS A 385 17.20 -15.83 1.74
N MET A 386 17.10 -15.62 0.41
CA MET A 386 18.27 -15.55 -0.48
C MET A 386 19.05 -14.24 -0.28
N LYS A 387 20.37 -14.29 -0.49
CA LYS A 387 21.24 -13.10 -0.47
C LYS A 387 20.81 -12.10 -1.57
N PRO A 388 20.82 -10.78 -1.28
CA PRO A 388 20.42 -9.76 -2.25
C PRO A 388 21.13 -9.87 -3.60
N ALA A 389 22.45 -10.02 -3.61
CA ALA A 389 23.23 -10.12 -4.84
C ALA A 389 22.79 -11.28 -5.77
N VAL A 390 22.38 -12.44 -5.19
CA VAL A 390 21.89 -13.57 -5.97
C VAL A 390 20.51 -13.27 -6.57
N LYS A 391 19.66 -12.56 -5.80
CA LYS A 391 18.34 -12.13 -6.30
C LYS A 391 18.50 -11.16 -7.47
N ASP A 392 19.40 -10.19 -7.33
CA ASP A 392 19.66 -9.18 -8.35
C ASP A 392 20.19 -9.86 -9.63
N GLU A 393 21.14 -10.80 -9.53
CA GLU A 393 21.65 -11.57 -10.66
C GLU A 393 20.56 -12.36 -11.41
N ILE A 394 19.67 -13.03 -10.68
CA ILE A 394 18.55 -13.77 -11.29
C ILE A 394 17.58 -12.80 -11.98
N MET A 395 17.27 -11.67 -11.33
CA MET A 395 16.35 -10.66 -11.87
C MET A 395 16.91 -9.96 -13.11
N GLU A 396 18.23 -9.74 -13.20
CA GLU A 396 18.88 -9.19 -14.40
C GLU A 396 18.88 -10.17 -15.57
N ARG A 397 19.08 -11.46 -15.30
CA ARG A 397 19.06 -12.51 -16.32
C ARG A 397 17.65 -12.82 -16.84
N PHE A 398 16.62 -12.62 -16.07
CA PHE A 398 15.25 -12.99 -16.42
C PHE A 398 14.69 -12.21 -17.62
N PRO A 399 14.88 -10.88 -17.78
CA PRO A 399 14.44 -10.14 -18.94
C PRO A 399 15.38 -10.26 -20.16
N SER A 400 16.65 -10.58 -19.94
CA SER A 400 17.74 -10.48 -20.93
C SER A 400 17.89 -11.72 -21.82
N ARG A 401 16.86 -12.40 -22.20
CA ARG A 401 16.92 -13.53 -23.10
C ARG A 401 17.43 -13.23 -24.47
#